data_c16361788258b611fc3f21679b116e46
#
_entry.id   c16361788258b611fc3f21679b116e46
#
_cell.length_a   1.000
_cell.length_b   1.000
_cell.length_c   1.000
_cell.angle_alpha   90.00
_cell.angle_beta   90.00
_cell.angle_gamma   90.00
#
_symmetry.space_group_name_H-M   'P 1'
#
loop_
_entity.id
_entity.type
_entity.pdbx_description
1 polymer ?
#
loop_
_entity_poly.entity_id
_entity_poly.type
_entity_poly.pdbx_seq_one_letter_code
_entity_poly.pdbx_strand_id
1 'polypeptide(L)'
;MPDETRPDDQEKTASQDAAYRNPLEEIMKANQEEDKLQEERRKEITSKWMEGQGPEAEIVISSRVRLARNIRNIPFPPLASDEQRKKVYDLVEKTVQSLPGENDKLKMFEIASLTPVFRQVLVEKHLISPLLAKENLFSALLLRGDEIISIMVNEEDHFRIQCLLPGLQLERAWQEASRYDDLLESRVDYAFHEEKGYLTACPTNVGTGMRASVMLHLPALVITQQIKRIFSAINQVGLAVRGLYGEGTEMIGSLLQLSNQVTLGQSEEEIWQNLY
;
A
#
# COMPACT_ATOMS: atom_id res chain seq x y z
N MET A 1 -53.22 50.07 73.26
CA MET A 1 -53.88 49.57 72.09
C MET A 1 -52.78 49.29 71.10
N PRO A 2 -52.42 48.06 70.84
CA PRO A 2 -51.19 47.77 70.10
C PRO A 2 -51.39 47.69 68.57
N ASP A 3 -50.37 48.10 67.95
CA ASP A 3 -50.02 48.19 66.55
C ASP A 3 -49.75 46.80 65.98
N GLU A 4 -50.37 46.43 64.87
CA GLU A 4 -50.14 45.18 64.12
C GLU A 4 -49.25 45.49 62.91
N THR A 5 -48.01 45.15 63.06
CA THR A 5 -47.05 45.13 61.95
C THR A 5 -47.23 43.88 61.11
N ARG A 6 -47.53 44.04 59.81
CA ARG A 6 -47.51 42.98 58.78
C ARG A 6 -46.08 42.67 58.41
N PRO A 7 -45.72 41.41 58.16
CA PRO A 7 -44.43 41.07 57.63
C PRO A 7 -44.39 41.23 56.08
N ASP A 8 -43.28 41.81 55.62
CA ASP A 8 -42.89 41.96 54.21
C ASP A 8 -42.69 40.58 53.51
N ASP A 9 -43.51 40.33 52.53
CA ASP A 9 -43.30 39.27 51.53
C ASP A 9 -42.24 39.75 50.51
N GLN A 10 -41.00 39.39 50.76
CA GLN A 10 -39.98 39.46 49.74
C GLN A 10 -40.04 38.20 48.80
N GLU A 11 -40.80 38.30 47.73
CA GLU A 11 -40.72 37.36 46.59
C GLU A 11 -39.30 37.35 46.01
N LYS A 12 -38.62 36.27 46.28
CA LYS A 12 -37.40 35.93 45.56
C LYS A 12 -37.77 35.57 44.13
N THR A 13 -37.63 36.49 43.20
CA THR A 13 -37.56 36.19 41.74
C THR A 13 -36.28 35.46 41.46
N ALA A 14 -36.32 34.12 41.45
CA ALA A 14 -35.29 33.29 40.89
C ALA A 14 -35.30 33.50 39.38
N SER A 15 -34.30 34.16 38.83
CA SER A 15 -34.07 34.30 37.41
C SER A 15 -33.81 32.91 36.80
N GLN A 16 -34.80 32.41 36.09
CA GLN A 16 -34.65 31.26 35.21
C GLN A 16 -33.98 31.74 33.89
N ASP A 17 -32.68 31.99 33.92
CA ASP A 17 -31.88 32.02 32.73
C ASP A 17 -31.56 30.56 32.30
N ALA A 18 -32.57 29.84 31.86
CA ALA A 18 -32.39 28.68 31.05
C ALA A 18 -31.89 29.19 29.69
N ALA A 19 -30.57 29.15 29.46
CA ALA A 19 -29.96 29.51 28.20
C ALA A 19 -30.68 28.75 27.07
N TYR A 20 -31.43 29.48 26.27
CA TYR A 20 -32.12 28.95 25.10
C TYR A 20 -31.05 28.39 24.13
N ARG A 21 -30.84 27.06 24.17
CA ARG A 21 -29.96 26.38 23.24
C ARG A 21 -30.67 26.35 21.89
N ASN A 22 -30.04 26.97 20.92
CA ASN A 22 -30.53 26.97 19.53
C ASN A 22 -30.48 25.54 18.96
N PRO A 23 -31.61 24.90 18.65
CA PRO A 23 -31.62 23.54 18.12
C PRO A 23 -30.79 23.35 16.84
N LEU A 24 -30.66 24.41 16.03
CA LEU A 24 -29.83 24.40 14.81
C LEU A 24 -28.33 24.31 15.13
N GLU A 25 -27.87 24.96 16.23
CA GLU A 25 -26.47 24.86 16.66
C GLU A 25 -26.12 23.46 17.20
N GLU A 26 -27.06 22.82 17.87
CA GLU A 26 -26.88 21.45 18.34
C GLU A 26 -26.82 20.45 17.18
N ILE A 27 -27.70 20.61 16.18
CA ILE A 27 -27.68 19.80 14.94
C ILE A 27 -26.36 20.02 14.16
N MET A 28 -25.92 21.27 14.02
CA MET A 28 -24.66 21.56 13.33
C MET A 28 -23.43 20.97 14.06
N LYS A 29 -23.40 21.01 15.40
CA LYS A 29 -22.33 20.38 16.19
C LYS A 29 -22.35 18.87 16.06
N ALA A 30 -23.53 18.24 16.14
CA ALA A 30 -23.67 16.80 15.96
C ALA A 30 -23.20 16.34 14.59
N ASN A 31 -23.56 17.06 13.52
CA ASN A 31 -23.10 16.77 12.17
C ASN A 31 -21.58 16.95 12.04
N GLN A 32 -20.99 17.99 12.64
CA GLN A 32 -19.53 18.19 12.62
C GLN A 32 -18.77 17.08 13.39
N GLU A 33 -19.34 16.58 14.49
CA GLU A 33 -18.75 15.46 15.25
C GLU A 33 -18.86 14.16 14.46
N GLU A 34 -19.99 13.92 13.78
CA GLU A 34 -20.18 12.75 12.92
C GLU A 34 -19.23 12.78 11.72
N ASP A 35 -19.09 13.94 11.06
CA ASP A 35 -18.14 14.13 9.95
C ASP A 35 -16.68 13.86 10.39
N LYS A 36 -16.29 14.34 11.57
CA LYS A 36 -14.96 14.07 12.14
C LYS A 36 -14.75 12.57 12.40
N LEU A 37 -15.74 11.92 12.99
CA LEU A 37 -15.66 10.48 13.26
C LEU A 37 -15.60 9.66 11.97
N GLN A 38 -16.33 10.05 10.94
CA GLN A 38 -16.26 9.43 9.62
C GLN A 38 -14.90 9.66 8.96
N GLU A 39 -14.32 10.85 9.10
CA GLU A 39 -12.99 11.15 8.57
C GLU A 39 -11.89 10.36 9.30
N GLU A 40 -11.97 10.21 10.62
CA GLU A 40 -11.04 9.39 11.40
C GLU A 40 -11.15 7.90 10.99
N ARG A 41 -12.36 7.35 10.89
CA ARG A 41 -12.58 5.98 10.38
C ARG A 41 -12.06 5.80 8.97
N ARG A 42 -12.24 6.80 8.11
CA ARG A 42 -11.71 6.77 6.74
C ARG A 42 -10.19 6.72 6.72
N LYS A 43 -9.50 7.48 7.59
CA LYS A 43 -8.04 7.46 7.73
C LYS A 43 -7.52 6.11 8.25
N GLU A 44 -8.26 5.44 9.12
CA GLU A 44 -7.90 4.10 9.60
C GLU A 44 -8.04 3.01 8.52
N ILE A 45 -8.96 3.20 7.58
CA ILE A 45 -9.26 2.21 6.54
C ILE A 45 -8.42 2.43 5.28
N THR A 46 -8.01 3.68 4.95
CA THR A 46 -7.32 4.02 3.73
C THR A 46 -5.80 3.95 3.87
N SER A 47 -5.14 3.27 2.93
CA SER A 47 -3.69 3.35 2.77
C SER A 47 -3.29 4.71 2.19
N LYS A 48 -2.06 5.16 2.44
CA LYS A 48 -1.55 6.47 2.01
C LYS A 48 -1.71 6.74 0.51
N TRP A 49 -1.53 5.75 -0.34
CA TRP A 49 -1.69 5.90 -1.79
C TRP A 49 -3.14 6.21 -2.23
N MET A 50 -4.13 5.89 -1.37
CA MET A 50 -5.55 6.11 -1.61
C MET A 50 -6.01 7.53 -1.24
N GLU A 51 -5.16 8.32 -0.59
CA GLU A 51 -5.51 9.67 -0.12
C GLU A 51 -5.70 10.69 -1.26
N GLY A 52 -5.29 10.32 -2.48
CA GLY A 52 -5.42 11.20 -3.67
C GLY A 52 -4.54 12.45 -3.61
N GLN A 53 -3.50 12.43 -2.77
CA GLN A 53 -2.54 13.53 -2.59
C GLN A 53 -1.20 13.11 -3.18
N GLY A 54 -0.49 14.06 -3.81
CA GLY A 54 0.84 13.78 -4.38
C GLY A 54 1.08 14.55 -5.67
N PRO A 55 2.29 14.51 -6.22
CA PRO A 55 2.58 15.11 -7.52
C PRO A 55 1.71 14.49 -8.61
N GLU A 56 1.18 15.32 -9.52
CA GLU A 56 0.37 14.91 -10.68
C GLU A 56 -0.90 14.07 -10.30
N ALA A 57 -1.43 14.24 -9.08
CA ALA A 57 -2.54 13.43 -8.54
C ALA A 57 -3.84 13.54 -9.36
N GLU A 58 -3.98 14.53 -10.21
CA GLU A 58 -5.12 14.67 -11.15
C GLU A 58 -5.14 13.56 -12.20
N ILE A 59 -3.97 13.00 -12.55
CA ILE A 59 -3.80 11.97 -13.58
C ILE A 59 -3.20 10.71 -12.97
N VAL A 60 -2.18 10.86 -12.11
CA VAL A 60 -1.44 9.74 -11.51
C VAL A 60 -1.99 9.44 -10.12
N ILE A 61 -2.66 8.31 -9.99
CA ILE A 61 -3.21 7.88 -8.69
C ILE A 61 -2.11 7.42 -7.76
N SER A 62 -1.17 6.60 -8.28
CA SER A 62 -0.09 6.05 -7.46
C SER A 62 1.13 5.65 -8.28
N SER A 63 2.29 5.65 -7.62
CA SER A 63 3.55 5.06 -8.07
C SER A 63 3.89 3.85 -7.22
N ARG A 64 4.30 2.75 -7.87
CA ARG A 64 4.64 1.50 -7.21
C ARG A 64 5.94 0.94 -7.73
N VAL A 65 6.85 0.58 -6.82
CA VAL A 65 8.06 -0.18 -7.09
C VAL A 65 8.00 -1.52 -6.36
N ARG A 66 8.38 -2.59 -7.03
CA ARG A 66 8.46 -3.94 -6.47
C ARG A 66 9.80 -4.55 -6.83
N LEU A 67 10.46 -5.18 -5.86
CA LEU A 67 11.71 -5.90 -6.02
C LEU A 67 11.47 -7.38 -5.65
N ALA A 68 11.80 -8.29 -6.57
CA ALA A 68 11.74 -9.73 -6.35
C ALA A 68 13.13 -10.24 -5.96
N ARG A 69 13.23 -10.95 -4.83
CA ARG A 69 14.49 -11.49 -4.29
C ARG A 69 14.31 -12.91 -3.80
N ASN A 70 15.32 -13.72 -4.03
CA ASN A 70 15.38 -15.09 -3.52
C ASN A 70 16.66 -15.32 -2.73
N ILE A 71 16.60 -16.22 -1.77
CA ILE A 71 17.75 -16.64 -0.96
C ILE A 71 18.53 -17.69 -1.72
N ARG A 72 19.87 -17.55 -1.75
CA ARG A 72 20.78 -18.52 -2.37
C ARG A 72 20.66 -19.88 -1.68
N ASN A 73 20.78 -20.95 -2.45
CA ASN A 73 20.76 -22.35 -1.98
C ASN A 73 19.46 -22.79 -1.29
N ILE A 74 18.36 -22.03 -1.41
CA ILE A 74 17.03 -22.49 -1.04
C ILE A 74 16.18 -22.55 -2.33
N PRO A 75 15.47 -23.65 -2.62
CA PRO A 75 14.55 -23.71 -3.75
C PRO A 75 13.51 -22.60 -3.65
N PHE A 76 13.18 -21.99 -4.78
CA PHE A 76 12.17 -20.93 -4.82
C PHE A 76 10.79 -21.43 -4.37
N PRO A 77 9.92 -20.59 -3.81
CA PRO A 77 8.69 -21.02 -3.17
C PRO A 77 7.79 -21.99 -3.97
N PRO A 78 7.68 -21.91 -5.32
CA PRO A 78 6.88 -22.86 -6.08
C PRO A 78 7.41 -24.31 -6.05
N LEU A 79 8.71 -24.48 -5.78
CA LEU A 79 9.40 -25.77 -5.72
C LEU A 79 9.87 -26.15 -4.31
N ALA A 80 9.72 -25.25 -3.34
CA ALA A 80 10.19 -25.44 -1.97
C ALA A 80 9.26 -26.38 -1.18
N SER A 81 9.87 -27.25 -0.36
CA SER A 81 9.13 -28.01 0.65
C SER A 81 8.68 -27.09 1.81
N ASP A 82 7.73 -27.55 2.61
CA ASP A 82 7.26 -26.82 3.81
C ASP A 82 8.39 -26.53 4.80
N GLU A 83 9.36 -27.46 4.95
CA GLU A 83 10.55 -27.24 5.78
C GLU A 83 11.44 -26.11 5.24
N GLN A 84 11.57 -26.01 3.91
CA GLN A 84 12.37 -24.97 3.28
C GLN A 84 11.68 -23.61 3.37
N ARG A 85 10.36 -23.57 3.17
CA ARG A 85 9.54 -22.34 3.39
C ARG A 85 9.62 -21.91 4.85
N LYS A 86 9.54 -22.87 5.79
CA LYS A 86 9.68 -22.58 7.22
C LYS A 86 11.03 -21.97 7.56
N LYS A 87 12.13 -22.45 6.96
CA LYS A 87 13.45 -21.85 7.16
C LYS A 87 13.49 -20.36 6.76
N VAL A 88 12.88 -20.02 5.62
CA VAL A 88 12.76 -18.62 5.17
C VAL A 88 11.91 -17.82 6.16
N TYR A 89 10.78 -18.36 6.57
CA TYR A 89 9.88 -17.71 7.53
C TYR A 89 10.58 -17.42 8.87
N ASP A 90 11.24 -18.42 9.47
CA ASP A 90 11.95 -18.28 10.75
C ASP A 90 13.12 -17.28 10.65
N LEU A 91 13.79 -17.22 9.49
CA LEU A 91 14.86 -16.25 9.21
C LEU A 91 14.31 -14.83 9.19
N VAL A 92 13.19 -14.62 8.50
CA VAL A 92 12.50 -13.33 8.41
C VAL A 92 12.03 -12.87 9.79
N GLU A 93 11.41 -13.75 10.57
CA GLU A 93 10.95 -13.44 11.92
C GLU A 93 12.10 -12.90 12.80
N LYS A 94 13.25 -13.59 12.78
CA LYS A 94 14.45 -13.15 13.50
C LYS A 94 14.99 -11.81 12.98
N THR A 95 14.96 -11.62 11.66
CA THR A 95 15.40 -10.37 11.03
C THR A 95 14.54 -9.21 11.49
N VAL A 96 13.22 -9.34 11.43
CA VAL A 96 12.28 -8.29 11.85
C VAL A 96 12.45 -7.92 13.32
N GLN A 97 12.67 -8.90 14.20
CA GLN A 97 12.92 -8.66 15.63
C GLN A 97 14.21 -7.87 15.89
N SER A 98 15.19 -7.94 14.97
CA SER A 98 16.50 -7.28 15.10
C SER A 98 16.60 -5.93 14.37
N LEU A 99 15.51 -5.45 13.73
CA LEU A 99 15.52 -4.18 13.01
C LEU A 99 15.66 -2.99 13.96
N PRO A 100 16.61 -2.08 13.72
CA PRO A 100 16.78 -0.87 14.51
C PRO A 100 15.76 0.21 14.13
N GLY A 101 15.24 0.90 15.15
CA GLY A 101 14.46 2.15 14.98
C GLY A 101 12.95 1.97 15.00
N GLU A 102 12.25 2.96 15.59
CA GLU A 102 10.77 2.96 15.65
C GLU A 102 10.13 3.25 14.29
N ASN A 103 10.75 4.09 13.47
CA ASN A 103 10.20 4.53 12.18
C ASN A 103 10.27 3.44 11.08
N ASP A 104 11.16 2.44 11.24
CA ASP A 104 11.35 1.35 10.28
C ASP A 104 10.71 0.04 10.72
N LYS A 105 9.99 0.06 11.82
CA LYS A 105 9.39 -1.12 12.43
C LYS A 105 8.37 -1.76 11.51
N LEU A 106 8.71 -2.93 11.01
CA LEU A 106 7.80 -3.78 10.26
C LEU A 106 7.01 -4.67 11.23
N LYS A 107 5.70 -4.74 11.05
CA LYS A 107 4.86 -5.74 11.72
C LYS A 107 4.75 -6.96 10.83
N MET A 108 4.97 -8.14 11.40
CA MET A 108 4.83 -9.42 10.70
C MET A 108 3.42 -9.98 10.94
N PHE A 109 2.76 -10.36 9.85
CA PHE A 109 1.46 -11.02 9.85
C PHE A 109 1.60 -12.35 9.13
N GLU A 110 1.35 -13.44 9.83
CA GLU A 110 1.25 -14.76 9.22
C GLU A 110 -0.06 -14.86 8.43
N ILE A 111 0.03 -15.17 7.13
CA ILE A 111 -1.15 -15.18 6.24
C ILE A 111 -2.19 -16.22 6.67
N ALA A 112 -1.75 -17.39 7.12
CA ALA A 112 -2.65 -18.46 7.57
C ALA A 112 -3.47 -18.06 8.82
N SER A 113 -2.97 -17.18 9.67
CA SER A 113 -3.66 -16.69 10.87
C SER A 113 -4.71 -15.63 10.58
N LEU A 114 -4.68 -15.00 9.38
CA LEU A 114 -5.60 -13.93 9.01
C LEU A 114 -6.96 -14.51 8.51
N THR A 115 -8.04 -13.82 8.88
CA THR A 115 -9.36 -14.17 8.35
C THR A 115 -9.44 -13.96 6.83
N PRO A 116 -10.28 -14.70 6.09
CA PRO A 116 -10.44 -14.51 4.64
C PRO A 116 -10.83 -13.07 4.28
N VAL A 117 -11.67 -12.42 5.09
CA VAL A 117 -12.08 -11.03 4.88
C VAL A 117 -10.89 -10.08 5.02
N PHE A 118 -10.06 -10.27 6.03
CA PHE A 118 -8.90 -9.40 6.23
C PHE A 118 -7.87 -9.59 5.10
N ARG A 119 -7.64 -10.82 4.64
CA ARG A 119 -6.80 -11.09 3.46
C ARG A 119 -7.33 -10.38 2.21
N GLN A 120 -8.66 -10.37 2.01
CA GLN A 120 -9.27 -9.65 0.90
C GLN A 120 -9.08 -8.13 1.01
N VAL A 121 -9.22 -7.56 2.21
CA VAL A 121 -8.93 -6.12 2.46
C VAL A 121 -7.48 -5.79 2.09
N LEU A 122 -6.50 -6.63 2.46
CA LEU A 122 -5.11 -6.42 2.09
C LEU A 122 -4.88 -6.48 0.57
N VAL A 123 -5.62 -7.35 -0.15
CA VAL A 123 -5.59 -7.40 -1.62
C VAL A 123 -6.16 -6.11 -2.23
N GLU A 124 -7.31 -5.65 -1.76
CA GLU A 124 -7.95 -4.40 -2.24
C GLU A 124 -7.07 -3.16 -1.96
N LYS A 125 -6.38 -3.15 -0.83
CA LYS A 125 -5.37 -2.15 -0.51
C LYS A 125 -4.08 -2.28 -1.32
N HIS A 126 -3.95 -3.28 -2.19
CA HIS A 126 -2.74 -3.61 -2.95
C HIS A 126 -1.49 -3.90 -2.08
N LEU A 127 -1.67 -4.25 -0.82
CA LEU A 127 -0.58 -4.59 0.11
C LEU A 127 -0.09 -6.02 -0.04
N ILE A 128 -0.96 -6.92 -0.50
CA ILE A 128 -0.61 -8.29 -0.89
C ILE A 128 -1.18 -8.64 -2.26
N SER A 129 -0.64 -9.69 -2.88
CA SER A 129 -1.19 -10.24 -4.11
C SER A 129 -2.35 -11.19 -3.85
N PRO A 130 -3.24 -11.43 -4.85
CA PRO A 130 -4.23 -12.48 -4.77
C PRO A 130 -3.61 -13.88 -4.60
N LEU A 131 -2.37 -14.08 -5.04
CA LEU A 131 -1.64 -15.33 -4.87
C LEU A 131 -1.27 -15.56 -3.41
N LEU A 132 -0.71 -14.54 -2.74
CA LEU A 132 -0.37 -14.63 -1.31
C LEU A 132 -1.61 -14.77 -0.44
N ALA A 133 -2.74 -14.15 -0.83
CA ALA A 133 -4.00 -14.25 -0.09
C ALA A 133 -4.57 -15.67 -0.05
N LYS A 134 -4.15 -16.56 -0.97
CA LYS A 134 -4.42 -17.99 -0.88
C LYS A 134 -3.67 -18.54 0.33
N GLU A 135 -4.31 -19.50 1.02
CA GLU A 135 -3.75 -20.09 2.22
C GLU A 135 -2.51 -20.92 1.88
N ASN A 136 -1.34 -20.40 2.26
CA ASN A 136 -0.06 -21.09 2.13
C ASN A 136 0.61 -21.13 3.51
N LEU A 137 1.08 -22.30 3.91
CA LEU A 137 1.86 -22.46 5.13
C LEU A 137 3.18 -21.67 5.03
N PHE A 138 3.57 -21.04 6.13
CA PHE A 138 4.81 -20.27 6.23
C PHE A 138 4.93 -19.08 5.27
N SER A 139 3.78 -18.51 4.86
CA SER A 139 3.73 -17.24 4.14
C SER A 139 3.39 -16.10 5.09
N ALA A 140 4.03 -14.95 4.89
CA ALA A 140 3.84 -13.78 5.74
C ALA A 140 3.79 -12.47 4.94
N LEU A 141 3.21 -11.47 5.58
CA LEU A 141 3.30 -10.07 5.20
C LEU A 141 4.08 -9.31 6.27
N LEU A 142 5.13 -8.59 5.86
CA LEU A 142 5.75 -7.57 6.68
C LEU A 142 5.20 -6.22 6.23
N LEU A 143 4.66 -5.45 7.15
CA LEU A 143 3.98 -4.19 6.84
C LEU A 143 4.51 -3.07 7.73
N ARG A 144 4.90 -1.94 7.11
CA ARG A 144 5.22 -0.72 7.83
C ARG A 144 3.93 -0.05 8.31
N GLY A 145 3.98 0.63 9.45
CA GLY A 145 2.79 1.18 10.10
C GLY A 145 2.01 2.20 9.25
N ASP A 146 2.66 2.85 8.28
CA ASP A 146 2.04 3.78 7.33
C ASP A 146 1.54 3.12 6.04
N GLU A 147 1.68 1.79 5.92
CA GLU A 147 1.30 0.97 4.76
C GLU A 147 1.99 1.35 3.42
N ILE A 148 3.05 2.17 3.46
CA ILE A 148 3.83 2.52 2.25
C ILE A 148 4.71 1.35 1.82
N ILE A 149 5.29 0.63 2.79
CA ILE A 149 6.12 -0.55 2.55
C ILE A 149 5.37 -1.80 2.95
N SER A 150 5.31 -2.75 2.03
CA SER A 150 4.84 -4.12 2.26
C SER A 150 5.84 -5.11 1.66
N ILE A 151 6.20 -6.16 2.43
CA ILE A 151 7.09 -7.22 1.96
C ILE A 151 6.34 -8.54 2.09
N MET A 152 6.06 -9.15 0.96
CA MET A 152 5.44 -10.47 0.88
C MET A 152 6.53 -11.53 1.00
N VAL A 153 6.31 -12.53 1.86
CA VAL A 153 7.26 -13.61 2.15
C VAL A 153 6.68 -14.95 1.68
N ASN A 154 7.48 -15.72 0.94
CA ASN A 154 7.12 -17.02 0.39
C ASN A 154 5.86 -16.97 -0.50
N GLU A 155 5.81 -16.02 -1.42
CA GLU A 155 4.77 -15.95 -2.44
C GLU A 155 5.24 -16.69 -3.72
N GLU A 156 5.56 -16.01 -4.80
CA GLU A 156 6.21 -16.54 -5.99
C GLU A 156 7.73 -16.60 -5.80
N ASP A 157 8.30 -15.56 -5.19
CA ASP A 157 9.69 -15.46 -4.73
C ASP A 157 9.74 -15.45 -3.20
N HIS A 158 10.93 -15.64 -2.62
CA HIS A 158 11.08 -15.61 -1.16
C HIS A 158 10.71 -14.24 -0.59
N PHE A 159 11.08 -13.16 -1.31
CA PHE A 159 10.71 -11.79 -0.96
C PHE A 159 10.15 -11.06 -2.18
N ARG A 160 9.07 -10.35 -1.96
CA ARG A 160 8.58 -9.31 -2.85
C ARG A 160 8.43 -8.03 -2.05
N ILE A 161 9.46 -7.20 -2.10
CA ILE A 161 9.50 -5.89 -1.45
C ILE A 161 8.69 -4.93 -2.31
N GLN A 162 7.76 -4.22 -1.71
CA GLN A 162 6.92 -3.27 -2.41
C GLN A 162 6.87 -1.93 -1.69
N CYS A 163 7.06 -0.86 -2.45
CA CYS A 163 6.73 0.51 -2.03
C CYS A 163 5.59 1.05 -2.89
N LEU A 164 4.58 1.65 -2.26
CA LEU A 164 3.40 2.21 -2.91
C LEU A 164 3.13 3.62 -2.36
N LEU A 165 3.26 4.64 -3.23
CA LEU A 165 3.11 6.05 -2.91
C LEU A 165 1.99 6.70 -3.74
N PRO A 166 1.31 7.73 -3.22
CA PRO A 166 0.33 8.49 -3.98
C PRO A 166 0.99 9.37 -5.05
N GLY A 167 0.32 9.59 -6.16
CA GLY A 167 0.81 10.44 -7.25
C GLY A 167 2.08 9.93 -7.93
N LEU A 168 2.79 10.81 -8.66
CA LEU A 168 4.01 10.47 -9.41
C LEU A 168 5.26 10.63 -8.54
N GLN A 169 5.71 9.54 -7.91
CA GLN A 169 6.85 9.50 -6.98
C GLN A 169 7.70 8.24 -7.18
N LEU A 170 8.05 7.89 -8.43
CA LEU A 170 8.78 6.65 -8.73
C LEU A 170 10.17 6.59 -8.11
N GLU A 171 10.93 7.68 -8.19
CA GLU A 171 12.27 7.75 -7.58
C GLU A 171 12.23 7.50 -6.08
N ARG A 172 11.33 8.19 -5.38
CA ARG A 172 11.13 8.00 -3.94
C ARG A 172 10.67 6.59 -3.61
N ALA A 173 9.77 6.03 -4.41
CA ALA A 173 9.30 4.67 -4.22
C ALA A 173 10.43 3.64 -4.40
N TRP A 174 11.34 3.88 -5.35
CA TRP A 174 12.52 3.08 -5.55
C TRP A 174 13.50 3.21 -4.36
N GLN A 175 13.84 4.43 -3.95
CA GLN A 175 14.72 4.66 -2.79
C GLN A 175 14.21 3.98 -1.51
N GLU A 176 12.90 4.10 -1.23
CA GLU A 176 12.28 3.43 -0.07
C GLU A 176 12.32 1.90 -0.18
N ALA A 177 12.04 1.34 -1.38
CA ALA A 177 12.10 -0.11 -1.59
C ALA A 177 13.54 -0.63 -1.46
N SER A 178 14.52 0.05 -2.08
CA SER A 178 15.94 -0.32 -2.04
C SER A 178 16.51 -0.30 -0.61
N ARG A 179 16.08 0.65 0.22
CA ARG A 179 16.48 0.71 1.62
C ARG A 179 16.09 -0.57 2.39
N TYR A 180 14.90 -1.12 2.16
CA TYR A 180 14.49 -2.39 2.78
C TYR A 180 15.12 -3.60 2.10
N ASP A 181 15.46 -3.50 0.82
CA ASP A 181 16.23 -4.52 0.09
C ASP A 181 17.62 -4.66 0.69
N ASP A 182 18.36 -3.56 0.84
CA ASP A 182 19.69 -3.50 1.46
C ASP A 182 19.66 -4.05 2.90
N LEU A 183 18.60 -3.72 3.63
CA LEU A 183 18.42 -4.21 5.01
C LEU A 183 18.27 -5.73 5.06
N LEU A 184 17.51 -6.32 4.16
CA LEU A 184 17.36 -7.77 4.03
C LEU A 184 18.67 -8.41 3.52
N GLU A 185 19.31 -7.83 2.49
CA GLU A 185 20.56 -8.32 1.93
C GLU A 185 21.68 -8.36 2.96
N SER A 186 21.70 -7.42 3.91
CA SER A 186 22.66 -7.45 5.03
C SER A 186 22.51 -8.68 5.96
N ARG A 187 21.41 -9.44 5.84
CA ARG A 187 21.07 -10.58 6.70
C ARG A 187 20.98 -11.91 5.95
N VAL A 188 20.77 -11.85 4.65
CA VAL A 188 20.61 -13.03 3.79
C VAL A 188 21.45 -12.92 2.53
N ASP A 189 21.96 -14.04 2.04
CA ASP A 189 22.70 -14.10 0.76
C ASP A 189 21.68 -14.31 -0.38
N TYR A 190 21.53 -13.30 -1.23
CA TYR A 190 20.61 -13.38 -2.36
C TYR A 190 21.09 -14.29 -3.47
N ALA A 191 20.16 -14.92 -4.16
CA ALA A 191 20.40 -15.68 -5.38
C ALA A 191 20.69 -14.71 -6.54
N PHE A 192 21.95 -14.32 -6.68
CA PHE A 192 22.46 -13.41 -7.69
C PHE A 192 23.47 -14.11 -8.60
N HIS A 193 23.42 -13.80 -9.89
CA HIS A 193 24.36 -14.27 -10.90
C HIS A 193 24.99 -13.06 -11.60
N GLU A 194 26.32 -13.05 -11.74
CA GLU A 194 27.07 -11.90 -12.25
C GLU A 194 26.59 -11.41 -13.63
N GLU A 195 26.22 -12.33 -14.54
CA GLU A 195 25.73 -11.97 -15.89
C GLU A 195 24.22 -11.79 -15.98
N LYS A 196 23.45 -12.40 -15.06
CA LYS A 196 21.97 -12.45 -15.15
C LYS A 196 21.28 -11.60 -14.10
N GLY A 197 22.00 -11.06 -13.12
CA GLY A 197 21.44 -10.33 -12.01
C GLY A 197 20.72 -11.22 -11.00
N TYR A 198 19.70 -10.70 -10.37
CA TYR A 198 18.86 -11.43 -9.39
C TYR A 198 18.06 -12.54 -10.07
N LEU A 199 18.14 -13.74 -9.48
CA LEU A 199 17.42 -14.92 -9.97
C LEU A 199 16.03 -14.98 -9.35
N THR A 200 15.01 -15.02 -10.18
CA THR A 200 13.60 -14.99 -9.77
C THR A 200 12.84 -16.20 -10.30
N ALA A 201 11.73 -16.56 -9.64
CA ALA A 201 10.86 -17.67 -10.05
C ALA A 201 10.22 -17.37 -11.43
N CYS A 202 9.83 -16.13 -11.69
CA CYS A 202 9.32 -15.72 -12.98
C CYS A 202 10.47 -15.22 -13.88
N PRO A 203 10.71 -15.83 -15.06
CA PRO A 203 11.79 -15.40 -15.95
C PRO A 203 11.72 -13.94 -16.40
N THR A 204 10.52 -13.35 -16.41
CA THR A 204 10.32 -11.94 -16.79
C THR A 204 10.82 -10.94 -15.75
N ASN A 205 11.16 -11.39 -14.55
CA ASN A 205 11.72 -10.56 -13.49
C ASN A 205 13.24 -10.71 -13.35
N VAL A 206 13.87 -11.70 -14.01
CA VAL A 206 15.32 -11.92 -13.95
C VAL A 206 16.06 -10.67 -14.44
N GLY A 207 17.14 -10.32 -13.75
CA GLY A 207 17.91 -9.10 -13.95
C GLY A 207 17.87 -8.23 -12.72
N THR A 208 17.29 -7.06 -12.80
CA THR A 208 17.09 -6.21 -11.62
C THR A 208 16.06 -6.79 -10.63
N GLY A 209 15.21 -7.73 -11.05
CA GLY A 209 14.08 -8.18 -10.25
C GLY A 209 13.04 -7.08 -10.01
N MET A 210 13.22 -5.90 -10.64
CA MET A 210 12.42 -4.70 -10.38
C MET A 210 11.25 -4.57 -11.35
N ARG A 211 10.10 -4.26 -10.81
CA ARG A 211 8.95 -3.77 -11.56
C ARG A 211 8.48 -2.44 -10.98
N ALA A 212 8.72 -1.38 -11.74
CA ALA A 212 8.15 -0.06 -11.50
C ALA A 212 6.84 0.10 -12.25
N SER A 213 5.88 0.81 -11.70
CA SER A 213 4.60 1.08 -12.35
C SER A 213 3.94 2.34 -11.83
N VAL A 214 3.14 2.97 -12.68
CA VAL A 214 2.24 4.06 -12.31
C VAL A 214 0.81 3.67 -12.62
N MET A 215 -0.11 4.04 -11.75
CA MET A 215 -1.54 3.89 -11.96
C MET A 215 -2.09 5.22 -12.42
N LEU A 216 -2.74 5.23 -13.58
CA LEU A 216 -3.24 6.41 -14.25
C LEU A 216 -4.77 6.38 -14.34
N HIS A 217 -5.40 7.53 -14.18
CA HIS A 217 -6.83 7.73 -14.45
C HIS A 217 -7.00 8.61 -15.69
N LEU A 218 -7.39 8.00 -16.81
CA LEU A 218 -7.41 8.64 -18.15
C LEU A 218 -8.78 8.58 -18.82
N PRO A 219 -9.87 9.13 -18.21
CA PRO A 219 -11.23 9.01 -18.75
C PRO A 219 -11.38 9.69 -20.10
N ALA A 220 -10.73 10.84 -20.32
CA ALA A 220 -10.81 11.56 -21.60
C ALA A 220 -10.26 10.74 -22.78
N LEU A 221 -9.15 10.00 -22.58
CA LEU A 221 -8.57 9.16 -23.62
C LEU A 221 -9.42 7.92 -23.90
N VAL A 222 -10.11 7.41 -22.89
CA VAL A 222 -11.03 6.27 -23.04
C VAL A 222 -12.27 6.72 -23.83
N ILE A 223 -12.90 7.84 -23.45
CA ILE A 223 -14.09 8.40 -24.09
C ILE A 223 -13.81 8.76 -25.56
N THR A 224 -12.65 9.36 -25.84
CA THR A 224 -12.25 9.74 -27.21
C THR A 224 -11.68 8.58 -28.03
N GLN A 225 -11.63 7.36 -27.49
CA GLN A 225 -11.11 6.14 -28.12
C GLN A 225 -9.65 6.23 -28.59
N GLN A 226 -8.89 7.18 -28.09
CA GLN A 226 -7.47 7.36 -28.44
C GLN A 226 -6.55 6.40 -27.68
N ILE A 227 -7.05 5.75 -26.66
CA ILE A 227 -6.28 4.90 -25.74
C ILE A 227 -5.54 3.78 -26.47
N LYS A 228 -6.15 3.12 -27.48
CA LYS A 228 -5.54 2.03 -28.25
C LYS A 228 -4.29 2.47 -29.02
N ARG A 229 -4.34 3.69 -29.59
CA ARG A 229 -3.20 4.26 -30.33
C ARG A 229 -2.03 4.55 -29.41
N ILE A 230 -2.32 5.07 -28.23
CA ILE A 230 -1.30 5.36 -27.20
C ILE A 230 -0.68 4.07 -26.69
N PHE A 231 -1.45 3.01 -26.44
CA PHE A 231 -0.93 1.71 -26.03
C PHE A 231 0.05 1.12 -27.03
N SER A 232 -0.27 1.21 -28.33
CA SER A 232 0.64 0.72 -29.37
C SER A 232 1.97 1.46 -29.36
N ALA A 233 1.97 2.78 -29.15
CA ALA A 233 3.19 3.58 -29.04
C ALA A 233 4.00 3.24 -27.78
N ILE A 234 3.33 3.10 -26.63
CA ILE A 234 3.95 2.76 -25.34
C ILE A 234 4.62 1.38 -25.40
N ASN A 235 3.97 0.38 -26.00
CA ASN A 235 4.54 -0.95 -26.13
C ASN A 235 5.81 -0.97 -27.01
N GLN A 236 5.93 -0.07 -27.99
CA GLN A 236 7.11 0.05 -28.83
C GLN A 236 8.36 0.55 -28.09
N VAL A 237 8.18 1.27 -26.99
CA VAL A 237 9.26 1.77 -26.14
C VAL A 237 9.59 0.84 -24.95
N GLY A 238 9.08 -0.40 -24.97
CA GLY A 238 9.41 -1.41 -23.96
C GLY A 238 8.62 -1.26 -22.64
N LEU A 239 7.51 -0.53 -22.68
CA LEU A 239 6.59 -0.39 -21.55
C LEU A 239 5.31 -1.21 -21.81
N ALA A 240 4.72 -1.74 -20.74
CA ALA A 240 3.48 -2.50 -20.79
C ALA A 240 2.34 -1.73 -20.14
N VAL A 241 1.19 -1.72 -20.83
CA VAL A 241 -0.05 -1.18 -20.27
C VAL A 241 -0.97 -2.33 -19.89
N ARG A 242 -1.52 -2.29 -18.68
CA ARG A 242 -2.40 -3.33 -18.13
C ARG A 242 -3.62 -2.70 -17.50
N GLY A 243 -4.72 -3.44 -17.41
CA GLY A 243 -5.84 -3.09 -16.55
C GLY A 243 -5.46 -3.22 -15.06
N LEU A 244 -6.35 -2.79 -14.17
CA LEU A 244 -6.11 -2.72 -12.73
C LEU A 244 -5.63 -4.04 -12.11
N TYR A 245 -6.10 -5.17 -12.61
CA TYR A 245 -5.80 -6.51 -12.07
C TYR A 245 -4.81 -7.35 -12.91
N GLY A 246 -4.18 -6.78 -13.94
CA GLY A 246 -3.14 -7.46 -14.71
C GLY A 246 -3.36 -7.56 -16.22
N GLU A 247 -2.60 -8.44 -16.87
CA GLU A 247 -2.66 -8.65 -18.33
C GLU A 247 -4.02 -9.16 -18.78
N GLY A 248 -4.58 -8.53 -19.83
CA GLY A 248 -5.85 -8.95 -20.44
C GLY A 248 -7.11 -8.60 -19.63
N THR A 249 -6.98 -7.85 -18.51
CA THR A 249 -8.15 -7.40 -17.76
C THR A 249 -8.79 -6.18 -18.43
N GLU A 250 -10.13 -6.14 -18.43
CA GLU A 250 -10.87 -4.99 -18.90
C GLU A 250 -10.53 -3.72 -18.11
N MET A 251 -10.59 -2.57 -18.78
CA MET A 251 -10.39 -1.27 -18.13
C MET A 251 -11.59 -0.96 -17.24
N ILE A 252 -11.40 -1.07 -15.93
CA ILE A 252 -12.42 -0.71 -14.95
C ILE A 252 -12.22 0.75 -14.56
N GLY A 253 -13.26 1.59 -14.74
CA GLY A 253 -13.24 2.99 -14.30
C GLY A 253 -12.19 3.86 -14.98
N SER A 254 -11.77 3.55 -16.21
CA SER A 254 -10.70 4.28 -16.94
C SER A 254 -9.35 4.27 -16.22
N LEU A 255 -9.13 3.29 -15.34
CA LEU A 255 -7.87 3.07 -14.61
C LEU A 255 -6.93 2.18 -15.42
N LEU A 256 -5.68 2.61 -15.52
CA LEU A 256 -4.64 1.96 -16.28
C LEU A 256 -3.36 1.86 -15.46
N GLN A 257 -2.66 0.77 -15.61
CA GLN A 257 -1.33 0.60 -15.05
C GLN A 257 -0.29 0.57 -16.16
N LEU A 258 0.64 1.52 -16.13
CA LEU A 258 1.83 1.55 -16.96
C LEU A 258 3.00 0.96 -16.18
N SER A 259 3.78 0.03 -16.76
CA SER A 259 4.93 -0.59 -16.10
C SER A 259 6.05 -0.91 -17.10
N ASN A 260 7.30 -1.08 -16.59
CA ASN A 260 8.37 -1.66 -17.39
C ASN A 260 8.02 -3.09 -17.81
N GLN A 261 8.49 -3.49 -18.97
CA GLN A 261 8.40 -4.86 -19.50
C GLN A 261 9.73 -5.61 -19.37
N VAL A 262 10.83 -4.88 -19.47
CA VAL A 262 12.19 -5.44 -19.46
C VAL A 262 12.83 -5.20 -18.08
N THR A 263 13.56 -6.20 -17.59
CA THR A 263 14.29 -6.18 -16.32
C THR A 263 15.76 -6.58 -16.48
N LEU A 264 16.13 -7.19 -17.60
CA LEU A 264 17.48 -7.63 -17.91
C LEU A 264 18.17 -6.64 -18.85
N GLY A 265 19.41 -6.27 -18.55
CA GLY A 265 20.21 -5.36 -19.37
C GLY A 265 19.91 -3.87 -19.19
N GLN A 266 19.17 -3.53 -18.15
CA GLN A 266 18.90 -2.14 -17.70
C GLN A 266 19.29 -2.01 -16.23
N SER A 267 19.64 -0.80 -15.79
CA SER A 267 19.75 -0.50 -14.36
C SER A 267 18.38 -0.21 -13.75
N GLU A 268 18.29 -0.26 -12.42
CA GLU A 268 17.06 0.09 -11.71
C GLU A 268 16.71 1.57 -11.94
N GLU A 269 17.72 2.45 -12.03
CA GLU A 269 17.56 3.86 -12.35
C GLU A 269 16.96 4.06 -13.74
N GLU A 270 17.48 3.39 -14.76
CA GLU A 270 16.93 3.47 -16.11
C GLU A 270 15.48 3.02 -16.17
N ILE A 271 15.11 1.98 -15.41
CA ILE A 271 13.74 1.45 -15.38
C ILE A 271 12.75 2.49 -14.87
N TRP A 272 13.02 3.15 -13.72
CA TRP A 272 12.06 4.13 -13.21
C TRP A 272 12.10 5.46 -13.98
N GLN A 273 13.26 5.87 -14.53
CA GLN A 273 13.37 7.05 -15.39
C GLN A 273 12.60 6.91 -16.70
N ASN A 274 12.55 5.72 -17.29
CA ASN A 274 11.77 5.47 -18.50
C ASN A 274 10.26 5.54 -18.29
N LEU A 275 9.80 5.52 -17.04
CA LEU A 275 8.39 5.65 -16.66
C LEU A 275 8.00 7.08 -16.22
N TYR A 276 8.98 7.94 -16.02
CA TYR A 276 8.80 9.33 -15.58
C TYR A 276 8.54 10.25 -16.76
#